data_331f37a791856688e744565660609f4f
#
_entry.id   331f37a791856688e744565660609f4f
#
_cell.length_a   1.000
_cell.length_b   1.000
_cell.length_c   1.000
_cell.angle_alpha   90.00
_cell.angle_beta   90.00
_cell.angle_gamma   90.00
#
_symmetry.space_group_name_H-M   'P 1'
#
loop_
_entity.id
_entity.type
_entity.pdbx_description
1 polymer ?
#
loop_
_entity_poly.entity_id
_entity_poly.type
_entity_poly.pdbx_seq_one_letter_code
_entity_poly.pdbx_strand_id
1 'polypeptide(L)'
;MGLYANYIFPAILDLVMRQEPIQRQREKVVPRARGRVLEIGVGSGLNLPFYDRAKVDNLSGLDPSLGLQRRARQRAEAAGIEVEFIPVSSEEIPLADASVDTVVITYTMCSIPDVDTALKEMHRVLRPEGSLLFSEHGRAPDAGVVRWQDRLNPIWRRISGGCNMNRAIPDLLGAAGFKLDELDSMYLPGPRVMTFTYWGTATRA
;
A
#
# COMPACT_ATOMS: atom_id res chain seq x y z
N MET A 1 -23.58 0.27 -8.37
CA MET A 1 -22.61 -0.35 -7.42
C MET A 1 -23.36 -0.75 -6.16
N GLY A 2 -23.27 -2.01 -5.73
CA GLY A 2 -24.17 -2.56 -4.70
C GLY A 2 -23.77 -2.15 -3.28
N LEU A 3 -24.72 -2.25 -2.35
CA LEU A 3 -24.55 -2.07 -0.89
C LEU A 3 -23.32 -2.82 -0.34
N TYR A 4 -23.03 -3.99 -0.88
CA TYR A 4 -21.84 -4.78 -0.51
C TYR A 4 -20.53 -4.03 -0.76
N ALA A 5 -20.32 -3.52 -1.98
CA ALA A 5 -19.07 -2.86 -2.36
C ALA A 5 -18.85 -1.52 -1.63
N ASN A 6 -19.93 -0.80 -1.31
CA ASN A 6 -19.80 0.54 -0.74
C ASN A 6 -19.78 0.55 0.80
N TYR A 7 -20.35 -0.46 1.47
CA TYR A 7 -20.51 -0.44 2.93
C TYR A 7 -19.98 -1.69 3.63
N ILE A 8 -20.30 -2.88 3.12
CA ILE A 8 -19.96 -4.15 3.80
C ILE A 8 -18.49 -4.49 3.59
N PHE A 9 -18.03 -4.53 2.34
CA PHE A 9 -16.65 -4.88 2.00
C PHE A 9 -15.62 -3.92 2.64
N PRO A 10 -15.78 -2.57 2.59
CA PRO A 10 -14.87 -1.66 3.29
C PRO A 10 -14.83 -1.85 4.81
N ALA A 11 -15.96 -2.25 5.42
CA ALA A 11 -16.00 -2.50 6.87
C ALA A 11 -15.25 -3.80 7.24
N ILE A 12 -15.44 -4.86 6.46
CA ILE A 12 -14.73 -6.14 6.66
C ILE A 12 -13.22 -5.93 6.41
N LEU A 13 -12.87 -5.24 5.32
CA LEU A 13 -11.48 -4.95 4.99
C LEU A 13 -10.79 -4.17 6.12
N ASP A 14 -11.43 -3.10 6.62
CA ASP A 14 -10.91 -2.32 7.72
C ASP A 14 -10.70 -3.17 9.00
N LEU A 15 -11.62 -4.09 9.31
CA LEU A 15 -11.49 -5.01 10.43
C LEU A 15 -10.31 -5.98 10.26
N VAL A 16 -10.17 -6.58 9.07
CA VAL A 16 -9.08 -7.52 8.78
C VAL A 16 -7.74 -6.79 8.81
N MET A 17 -7.66 -5.61 8.20
CA MET A 17 -6.42 -4.83 8.08
C MET A 17 -5.97 -4.18 9.40
N ARG A 18 -6.80 -4.20 10.46
CA ARG A 18 -6.45 -3.77 11.82
C ARG A 18 -5.85 -4.87 12.69
N GLN A 19 -5.73 -6.10 12.21
CA GLN A 19 -5.15 -7.18 13.00
C GLN A 19 -3.70 -6.87 13.37
N GLU A 20 -3.30 -7.23 14.58
CA GLU A 20 -1.99 -6.91 15.15
C GLU A 20 -0.80 -7.32 14.26
N PRO A 21 -0.77 -8.52 13.64
CA PRO A 21 0.35 -8.88 12.77
C PRO A 21 0.53 -7.93 11.58
N ILE A 22 -0.56 -7.37 11.04
CA ILE A 22 -0.54 -6.41 9.95
C ILE A 22 -0.10 -5.03 10.45
N GLN A 23 -0.58 -4.61 11.63
CA GLN A 23 -0.16 -3.34 12.24
C GLN A 23 1.35 -3.34 12.52
N ARG A 24 1.90 -4.43 13.04
CA ARG A 24 3.36 -4.57 13.25
C ARG A 24 4.17 -4.43 11.95
N GLN A 25 3.61 -4.77 10.79
CA GLN A 25 4.30 -4.51 9.51
C GLN A 25 4.29 -3.01 9.16
N ARG A 26 3.18 -2.29 9.44
CA ARG A 26 3.11 -0.84 9.25
C ARG A 26 4.11 -0.10 10.12
N GLU A 27 4.27 -0.52 11.37
CA GLU A 27 5.24 0.03 12.34
C GLU A 27 6.70 -0.07 11.86
N LYS A 28 7.02 -1.03 10.99
CA LYS A 28 8.38 -1.18 10.45
C LYS A 28 8.72 -0.14 9.37
N VAL A 29 7.73 0.32 8.62
CA VAL A 29 7.98 1.14 7.42
C VAL A 29 7.43 2.57 7.57
N VAL A 30 6.21 2.75 8.06
CA VAL A 30 5.55 4.06 8.06
C VAL A 30 6.29 5.12 8.89
N PRO A 31 6.84 4.84 10.10
CA PRO A 31 7.59 5.84 10.89
C PRO A 31 8.87 6.35 10.23
N ARG A 32 9.31 5.71 9.14
CA ARG A 32 10.50 6.09 8.37
C ARG A 32 10.19 7.17 7.32
N ALA A 33 8.92 7.45 7.05
CA ALA A 33 8.48 8.47 6.12
C ALA A 33 8.90 9.86 6.59
N ARG A 34 9.33 10.72 5.65
CA ARG A 34 9.83 12.06 5.93
C ARG A 34 9.57 13.03 4.78
N GLY A 35 9.59 14.32 5.11
CA GLY A 35 9.43 15.39 4.13
C GLY A 35 8.00 15.44 3.58
N ARG A 36 7.88 15.67 2.29
CA ARG A 36 6.62 15.59 1.55
C ARG A 36 6.30 14.13 1.27
N VAL A 37 5.25 13.62 1.89
CA VAL A 37 4.86 12.20 1.81
C VAL A 37 3.62 12.04 0.94
N LEU A 38 3.67 11.08 0.02
CA LEU A 38 2.50 10.59 -0.70
C LEU A 38 2.18 9.15 -0.24
N GLU A 39 1.03 8.96 0.36
CA GLU A 39 0.52 7.62 0.68
C GLU A 39 -0.38 7.11 -0.44
N ILE A 40 -0.03 5.98 -1.04
CA ILE A 40 -0.81 5.30 -2.08
C ILE A 40 -1.76 4.31 -1.42
N GLY A 41 -3.06 4.47 -1.69
CA GLY A 41 -4.11 3.66 -1.08
C GLY A 41 -4.27 3.95 0.40
N VAL A 42 -4.45 5.22 0.77
CA VAL A 42 -4.66 5.63 2.16
C VAL A 42 -5.85 4.90 2.81
N GLY A 43 -6.81 4.47 2.01
CA GLY A 43 -7.94 3.65 2.43
C GLY A 43 -8.70 4.27 3.60
N SER A 44 -8.80 3.51 4.69
CA SER A 44 -9.41 3.98 5.93
C SER A 44 -8.43 4.70 6.89
N GLY A 45 -7.20 4.96 6.47
CA GLY A 45 -6.21 5.72 7.25
C GLY A 45 -5.50 4.90 8.33
N LEU A 46 -5.26 3.61 8.11
CA LEU A 46 -4.63 2.74 9.10
C LEU A 46 -3.14 3.02 9.32
N ASN A 47 -2.48 3.69 8.38
CA ASN A 47 -1.11 4.15 8.53
C ASN A 47 -0.99 5.42 9.38
N LEU A 48 -2.03 6.26 9.42
CA LEU A 48 -1.96 7.60 9.98
C LEU A 48 -1.41 7.66 11.42
N PRO A 49 -1.75 6.74 12.33
CA PRO A 49 -1.21 6.75 13.68
C PRO A 49 0.29 6.45 13.78
N PHE A 50 0.91 5.92 12.71
CA PHE A 50 2.32 5.52 12.71
C PHE A 50 3.26 6.56 12.11
N TYR A 51 2.75 7.62 11.48
CA TYR A 51 3.59 8.72 10.98
C TYR A 51 4.24 9.49 12.12
N ASP A 52 5.54 9.72 12.00
CA ASP A 52 6.28 10.61 12.88
C ASP A 52 6.07 12.06 12.43
N ARG A 53 5.22 12.78 13.17
CA ARG A 53 4.84 14.17 12.86
C ARG A 53 6.02 15.15 12.86
N ALA A 54 7.13 14.80 13.52
CA ALA A 54 8.32 15.63 13.53
C ALA A 54 9.14 15.49 12.24
N LYS A 55 8.85 14.44 11.42
CA LYS A 55 9.58 14.15 10.18
C LYS A 55 8.77 14.43 8.92
N VAL A 56 7.43 14.50 9.04
CA VAL A 56 6.51 14.67 7.90
C VAL A 56 6.12 16.15 7.81
N ASP A 57 6.51 16.79 6.71
CA ASP A 57 6.18 18.20 6.46
C ASP A 57 4.78 18.36 5.86
N ASN A 58 4.40 17.44 4.97
CA ASN A 58 3.10 17.39 4.29
C ASN A 58 2.75 15.94 3.98
N LEU A 59 1.48 15.56 4.17
CA LEU A 59 0.98 14.23 3.85
C LEU A 59 -0.20 14.32 2.89
N SER A 60 -0.02 13.78 1.68
CA SER A 60 -1.08 13.57 0.71
C SER A 60 -1.47 12.09 0.69
N GLY A 61 -2.76 11.80 0.81
CA GLY A 61 -3.29 10.43 0.80
C GLY A 61 -4.17 10.19 -0.43
N LEU A 62 -3.75 9.29 -1.30
CA LEU A 62 -4.43 8.98 -2.55
C LEU A 62 -5.23 7.69 -2.41
N ASP A 63 -6.54 7.75 -2.73
CA ASP A 63 -7.43 6.60 -2.75
C ASP A 63 -8.72 6.94 -3.53
N PRO A 64 -9.16 6.13 -4.51
CA PRO A 64 -10.38 6.40 -5.26
C PRO A 64 -11.67 6.17 -4.46
N SER A 65 -11.60 5.52 -3.29
CA SER A 65 -12.76 5.17 -2.47
C SER A 65 -13.16 6.28 -1.51
N LEU A 66 -14.13 7.12 -1.91
CA LEU A 66 -14.68 8.16 -1.02
C LEU A 66 -15.26 7.60 0.29
N GLY A 67 -15.78 6.37 0.28
CA GLY A 67 -16.33 5.71 1.46
C GLY A 67 -15.26 5.40 2.53
N LEU A 68 -14.05 5.03 2.11
CA LEU A 68 -12.91 4.79 2.99
C LEU A 68 -12.30 6.10 3.49
N GLN A 69 -12.22 7.13 2.64
CA GLN A 69 -11.67 8.43 3.02
C GLN A 69 -12.41 9.09 4.20
N ARG A 70 -13.72 8.87 4.35
CA ARG A 70 -14.43 9.40 5.54
C ARG A 70 -13.88 8.84 6.85
N ARG A 71 -13.53 7.55 6.88
CA ARG A 71 -12.87 6.93 8.05
C ARG A 71 -11.45 7.42 8.22
N ALA A 72 -10.74 7.63 7.12
CA ALA A 72 -9.39 8.17 7.14
C ALA A 72 -9.36 9.59 7.74
N ARG A 73 -10.32 10.46 7.39
CA ARG A 73 -10.44 11.81 7.97
C ARG A 73 -10.62 11.76 9.49
N GLN A 74 -11.49 10.87 10.00
CA GLN A 74 -11.68 10.70 11.46
C GLN A 74 -10.40 10.22 12.15
N ARG A 75 -9.62 9.33 11.51
CA ARG A 75 -8.34 8.87 12.05
C ARG A 75 -7.25 9.94 11.96
N ALA A 76 -7.24 10.74 10.89
CA ALA A 76 -6.34 11.88 10.75
C ALA A 76 -6.54 12.87 11.89
N GLU A 77 -7.80 13.23 12.15
CA GLU A 77 -8.18 14.12 13.26
C GLU A 77 -7.76 13.53 14.62
N ALA A 78 -8.07 12.24 14.87
CA ALA A 78 -7.69 11.57 16.10
C ALA A 78 -6.17 11.45 16.30
N ALA A 79 -5.40 11.29 15.22
CA ALA A 79 -3.93 11.27 15.23
C ALA A 79 -3.32 12.68 15.27
N GLY A 80 -4.12 13.74 15.09
CA GLY A 80 -3.66 15.13 15.00
C GLY A 80 -2.71 15.36 13.83
N ILE A 81 -2.93 14.68 12.68
CA ILE A 81 -2.15 14.83 11.46
C ILE A 81 -3.03 15.41 10.35
N GLU A 82 -2.52 16.42 9.66
CA GLU A 82 -3.20 16.98 8.50
C GLU A 82 -2.92 16.13 7.27
N VAL A 83 -3.97 15.80 6.51
CA VAL A 83 -3.87 14.98 5.29
C VAL A 83 -4.65 15.64 4.16
N GLU A 84 -3.99 15.86 3.04
CA GLU A 84 -4.64 16.20 1.78
C GLU A 84 -5.15 14.91 1.11
N PHE A 85 -6.46 14.71 1.07
CA PHE A 85 -7.06 13.53 0.46
C PHE A 85 -7.34 13.75 -1.02
N ILE A 86 -6.69 12.94 -1.87
CA ILE A 86 -6.79 13.00 -3.34
C ILE A 86 -7.63 11.81 -3.83
N PRO A 87 -8.87 12.02 -4.32
CA PRO A 87 -9.79 10.93 -4.65
C PRO A 87 -9.61 10.42 -6.09
N VAL A 88 -8.40 10.03 -6.44
CA VAL A 88 -8.06 9.49 -7.77
C VAL A 88 -7.35 8.14 -7.67
N SER A 89 -7.23 7.45 -8.80
CA SER A 89 -6.47 6.22 -8.91
C SER A 89 -4.96 6.50 -8.98
N SER A 90 -4.16 5.53 -8.52
CA SER A 90 -2.70 5.64 -8.54
C SER A 90 -2.07 5.50 -9.94
N GLU A 91 -2.86 5.14 -10.93
CA GLU A 91 -2.45 5.14 -12.34
C GLU A 91 -2.38 6.56 -12.96
N GLU A 92 -2.91 7.57 -12.24
CA GLU A 92 -2.85 8.99 -12.65
C GLU A 92 -2.66 9.86 -11.41
N ILE A 93 -1.41 10.07 -10.98
CA ILE A 93 -1.09 10.86 -9.79
C ILE A 93 -1.03 12.35 -10.16
N PRO A 94 -1.93 13.22 -9.63
CA PRO A 94 -2.02 14.64 -10.03
C PRO A 94 -0.97 15.50 -9.30
N LEU A 95 0.27 15.02 -9.24
CA LEU A 95 1.41 15.71 -8.67
C LEU A 95 2.49 15.88 -9.73
N ALA A 96 3.29 16.94 -9.59
CA ALA A 96 4.42 17.20 -10.48
C ALA A 96 5.51 16.13 -10.35
N ASP A 97 6.34 16.00 -11.39
CA ASP A 97 7.53 15.15 -11.37
C ASP A 97 8.46 15.58 -10.23
N ALA A 98 9.10 14.60 -9.58
CA ALA A 98 10.08 14.82 -8.52
C ALA A 98 9.58 15.80 -7.42
N SER A 99 8.32 15.67 -7.01
CA SER A 99 7.66 16.60 -6.07
C SER A 99 7.55 16.06 -4.63
N VAL A 100 7.72 14.74 -4.42
CA VAL A 100 7.61 14.12 -3.10
C VAL A 100 8.92 13.49 -2.64
N ASP A 101 9.19 13.53 -1.34
CA ASP A 101 10.39 12.97 -0.72
C ASP A 101 10.21 11.50 -0.35
N THR A 102 8.97 11.11 -0.02
CA THR A 102 8.64 9.73 0.35
C THR A 102 7.33 9.31 -0.30
N VAL A 103 7.33 8.13 -0.92
CA VAL A 103 6.10 7.41 -1.27
C VAL A 103 5.91 6.27 -0.30
N VAL A 104 4.72 6.13 0.27
CA VAL A 104 4.34 5.02 1.16
C VAL A 104 3.25 4.20 0.51
N ILE A 105 3.43 2.88 0.44
CA ILE A 105 2.40 1.97 -0.05
C ILE A 105 2.34 0.73 0.84
N THR A 106 1.16 0.44 1.41
CA THR A 106 0.97 -0.72 2.28
C THR A 106 -0.32 -1.46 1.95
N TYR A 107 -0.20 -2.75 1.61
CA TYR A 107 -1.32 -3.64 1.30
C TYR A 107 -2.28 -3.09 0.23
N THR A 108 -1.73 -2.35 -0.73
CA THR A 108 -2.48 -1.68 -1.80
C THR A 108 -2.05 -2.17 -3.17
N MET A 109 -0.75 -2.40 -3.36
CA MET A 109 -0.15 -2.82 -4.64
C MET A 109 -0.84 -4.06 -5.22
N CYS A 110 -1.30 -4.95 -4.37
CA CYS A 110 -2.04 -6.16 -4.75
C CYS A 110 -3.38 -5.88 -5.45
N SER A 111 -4.02 -4.73 -5.18
CA SER A 111 -5.38 -4.40 -5.62
C SER A 111 -5.43 -3.40 -6.78
N ILE A 112 -4.33 -2.72 -7.08
CA ILE A 112 -4.26 -1.75 -8.19
C ILE A 112 -4.45 -2.49 -9.51
N PRO A 113 -5.41 -2.10 -10.36
CA PRO A 113 -5.67 -2.78 -11.63
C PRO A 113 -4.46 -2.81 -12.55
N ASP A 114 -3.91 -1.66 -12.89
CA ASP A 114 -2.68 -1.48 -13.67
C ASP A 114 -1.52 -1.06 -12.75
N VAL A 115 -0.95 -2.04 -12.07
CA VAL A 115 0.15 -1.80 -11.12
C VAL A 115 1.42 -1.28 -11.80
N ASP A 116 1.65 -1.65 -13.04
CA ASP A 116 2.84 -1.21 -13.78
C ASP A 116 2.78 0.29 -14.08
N THR A 117 1.62 0.79 -14.51
CA THR A 117 1.39 2.24 -14.69
C THR A 117 1.46 2.97 -13.35
N ALA A 118 0.84 2.45 -12.30
CA ALA A 118 0.87 3.07 -10.98
C ALA A 118 2.30 3.17 -10.41
N LEU A 119 3.11 2.14 -10.56
CA LEU A 119 4.52 2.17 -10.12
C LEU A 119 5.37 3.17 -10.93
N LYS A 120 5.11 3.32 -12.22
CA LYS A 120 5.76 4.37 -13.05
C LYS A 120 5.37 5.77 -12.58
N GLU A 121 4.11 5.99 -12.22
CA GLU A 121 3.65 7.25 -11.66
C GLU A 121 4.29 7.53 -10.29
N MET A 122 4.37 6.54 -9.40
CA MET A 122 5.09 6.66 -8.13
C MET A 122 6.57 7.01 -8.36
N HIS A 123 7.21 6.36 -9.35
CA HIS A 123 8.59 6.67 -9.73
C HIS A 123 8.71 8.08 -10.29
N ARG A 124 7.78 8.56 -11.11
CA ARG A 124 7.77 9.90 -11.69
C ARG A 124 7.71 10.99 -10.62
N VAL A 125 6.77 10.87 -9.66
CA VAL A 125 6.56 11.89 -8.63
C VAL A 125 7.61 11.87 -7.53
N LEU A 126 8.30 10.74 -7.31
CA LEU A 126 9.34 10.61 -6.31
C LEU A 126 10.60 11.39 -6.75
N ARG A 127 11.20 12.14 -5.84
CA ARG A 127 12.49 12.83 -6.07
C ARG A 127 13.61 11.82 -6.31
N PRO A 128 14.70 12.21 -7.00
CA PRO A 128 15.86 11.32 -7.20
C PRO A 128 16.41 10.73 -5.88
N GLU A 129 16.48 11.54 -4.83
CA GLU A 129 16.94 11.14 -3.49
C GLU A 129 15.81 10.65 -2.58
N GLY A 130 14.59 10.56 -3.11
CA GLY A 130 13.40 10.12 -2.40
C GLY A 130 13.38 8.61 -2.18
N SER A 131 12.53 8.16 -1.27
CA SER A 131 12.40 6.75 -0.92
C SER A 131 10.96 6.26 -1.09
N LEU A 132 10.82 5.06 -1.65
CA LEU A 132 9.59 4.28 -1.60
C LEU A 132 9.65 3.34 -0.38
N LEU A 133 8.70 3.48 0.53
CA LEU A 133 8.50 2.61 1.68
C LEU A 133 7.33 1.68 1.40
N PHE A 134 7.53 0.38 1.50
CA PHE A 134 6.47 -0.57 1.18
C PHE A 134 6.31 -1.68 2.21
N SER A 135 5.07 -2.13 2.38
CA SER A 135 4.74 -3.37 3.08
C SER A 135 3.55 -4.01 2.36
N GLU A 136 3.78 -5.14 1.68
CA GLU A 136 2.82 -5.74 0.77
C GLU A 136 2.78 -7.25 0.91
N HIS A 137 1.60 -7.86 0.85
CA HIS A 137 1.54 -9.29 0.64
C HIS A 137 1.75 -9.63 -0.84
N GLY A 138 2.30 -10.82 -1.10
CA GLY A 138 2.58 -11.21 -2.47
C GLY A 138 2.95 -12.66 -2.64
N ARG A 139 3.59 -12.95 -3.76
CA ARG A 139 4.01 -14.30 -4.16
C ARG A 139 4.97 -14.88 -3.14
N ALA A 140 4.65 -16.07 -2.64
CA ALA A 140 5.48 -16.80 -1.69
C ALA A 140 6.73 -17.41 -2.38
N PRO A 141 7.81 -17.72 -1.64
CA PRO A 141 8.99 -18.39 -2.19
C PRO A 141 8.79 -19.90 -2.40
N ASP A 142 7.86 -20.50 -1.66
CA ASP A 142 7.65 -21.95 -1.69
C ASP A 142 6.82 -22.38 -2.90
N ALA A 143 7.37 -23.20 -3.77
CA ALA A 143 6.72 -23.65 -5.00
C ALA A 143 5.35 -24.32 -4.76
N GLY A 144 5.18 -25.01 -3.64
CA GLY A 144 3.90 -25.60 -3.23
C GLY A 144 2.84 -24.53 -2.92
N VAL A 145 3.23 -23.47 -2.22
CA VAL A 145 2.33 -22.34 -1.89
C VAL A 145 1.99 -21.56 -3.15
N VAL A 146 2.99 -21.28 -3.99
CA VAL A 146 2.81 -20.56 -5.28
C VAL A 146 1.77 -21.25 -6.15
N ARG A 147 1.82 -22.58 -6.31
CA ARG A 147 0.82 -23.32 -7.09
C ARG A 147 -0.61 -23.10 -6.57
N TRP A 148 -0.79 -23.03 -5.26
CA TRP A 148 -2.08 -22.74 -4.66
C TRP A 148 -2.46 -21.26 -4.82
N GLN A 149 -1.51 -20.33 -4.65
CA GLN A 149 -1.76 -18.91 -4.93
C GLN A 149 -2.26 -18.72 -6.36
N ASP A 150 -1.56 -19.28 -7.37
CA ASP A 150 -1.92 -19.14 -8.78
C ASP A 150 -3.30 -19.77 -9.08
N ARG A 151 -3.62 -20.92 -8.48
CA ARG A 151 -4.90 -21.60 -8.67
C ARG A 151 -6.08 -20.87 -8.02
N LEU A 152 -5.88 -20.30 -6.85
CA LEU A 152 -6.93 -19.64 -6.07
C LEU A 152 -7.11 -18.16 -6.44
N ASN A 153 -6.07 -17.51 -6.98
CA ASN A 153 -6.07 -16.08 -7.28
C ASN A 153 -7.25 -15.61 -8.15
N PRO A 154 -7.69 -16.31 -9.21
CA PRO A 154 -8.82 -15.87 -10.02
C PRO A 154 -10.14 -15.75 -9.24
N ILE A 155 -10.36 -16.64 -8.28
CA ILE A 155 -11.54 -16.62 -7.40
C ILE A 155 -11.35 -15.54 -6.35
N TRP A 156 -10.18 -15.52 -5.69
CA TRP A 156 -9.83 -14.54 -4.65
C TRP A 156 -10.01 -13.11 -5.14
N ARG A 157 -9.46 -12.77 -6.30
CA ARG A 157 -9.56 -11.43 -6.89
C ARG A 157 -11.00 -10.93 -7.03
N ARG A 158 -11.96 -11.84 -7.31
CA ARG A 158 -13.37 -11.47 -7.48
C ARG A 158 -14.06 -11.12 -6.15
N ILE A 159 -13.67 -11.75 -5.06
CA ILE A 159 -14.32 -11.58 -3.76
C ILE A 159 -13.59 -10.62 -2.83
N SER A 160 -12.30 -10.33 -3.10
CA SER A 160 -11.43 -9.49 -2.27
C SER A 160 -11.18 -8.09 -2.83
N GLY A 161 -12.12 -7.56 -3.64
CA GLY A 161 -11.99 -6.20 -4.17
C GLY A 161 -10.82 -6.00 -5.15
N GLY A 162 -10.47 -7.04 -5.93
CA GLY A 162 -9.41 -6.96 -6.93
C GLY A 162 -8.03 -7.41 -6.43
N CYS A 163 -7.87 -7.74 -5.16
CA CYS A 163 -6.60 -8.14 -4.57
C CYS A 163 -6.03 -9.41 -5.21
N ASN A 164 -4.76 -9.36 -5.62
CA ASN A 164 -3.98 -10.48 -6.17
C ASN A 164 -3.01 -10.99 -5.10
N MET A 165 -3.11 -12.26 -4.71
CA MET A 165 -2.25 -12.84 -3.69
C MET A 165 -0.89 -13.33 -4.20
N ASN A 166 -0.67 -13.29 -5.52
CA ASN A 166 0.49 -13.90 -6.19
C ASN A 166 1.37 -12.90 -6.95
N ARG A 167 1.27 -11.59 -6.65
CA ARG A 167 2.16 -10.58 -7.26
C ARG A 167 3.57 -10.74 -6.73
N ALA A 168 4.54 -10.79 -7.64
CA ALA A 168 5.97 -10.81 -7.31
C ALA A 168 6.43 -9.36 -7.04
N ILE A 169 6.26 -8.89 -5.81
CA ILE A 169 6.48 -7.49 -5.43
C ILE A 169 7.88 -6.99 -5.79
N PRO A 170 8.99 -7.73 -5.51
CA PRO A 170 10.33 -7.30 -5.89
C PRO A 170 10.51 -7.12 -7.40
N ASP A 171 9.95 -8.03 -8.20
CA ASP A 171 10.06 -7.99 -9.66
C ASP A 171 9.30 -6.79 -10.24
N LEU A 172 8.11 -6.50 -9.72
CA LEU A 172 7.31 -5.33 -10.12
C LEU A 172 8.05 -4.03 -9.83
N LEU A 173 8.64 -3.90 -8.65
CA LEU A 173 9.42 -2.71 -8.28
C LEU A 173 10.64 -2.55 -9.20
N GLY A 174 11.40 -3.63 -9.43
CA GLY A 174 12.54 -3.60 -10.34
C GLY A 174 12.17 -3.24 -11.79
N ALA A 175 11.07 -3.81 -12.31
CA ALA A 175 10.58 -3.50 -13.64
C ALA A 175 10.12 -2.05 -13.82
N ALA A 176 9.68 -1.41 -12.73
CA ALA A 176 9.28 0.00 -12.73
C ALA A 176 10.46 0.99 -12.53
N GLY A 177 11.70 0.51 -12.44
CA GLY A 177 12.90 1.35 -12.29
C GLY A 177 13.25 1.68 -10.83
N PHE A 178 12.74 0.89 -9.87
CA PHE A 178 13.17 0.99 -8.48
C PHE A 178 14.31 0.02 -8.18
N LYS A 179 15.28 0.50 -7.43
CA LYS A 179 16.33 -0.29 -6.81
C LYS A 179 15.92 -0.58 -5.37
N LEU A 180 15.87 -1.86 -5.01
CA LEU A 180 15.62 -2.28 -3.63
C LEU A 180 16.86 -2.02 -2.77
N ASP A 181 16.74 -1.17 -1.76
CA ASP A 181 17.82 -0.89 -0.81
C ASP A 181 17.73 -1.83 0.40
N GLU A 182 16.50 -2.11 0.83
CA GLU A 182 16.19 -3.09 1.88
C GLU A 182 14.99 -3.93 1.45
N LEU A 183 15.09 -5.23 1.64
CA LEU A 183 14.00 -6.16 1.37
C LEU A 183 14.01 -7.28 2.41
N ASP A 184 12.96 -7.34 3.18
CA ASP A 184 12.67 -8.44 4.10
C ASP A 184 11.35 -9.10 3.75
N SER A 185 11.14 -10.32 4.21
CA SER A 185 9.89 -11.04 4.00
C SER A 185 9.62 -12.08 5.08
N MET A 186 8.34 -12.38 5.29
CA MET A 186 7.91 -13.43 6.22
C MET A 186 6.50 -13.92 5.94
N TYR A 187 6.15 -15.06 6.52
CA TYR A 187 4.76 -15.45 6.68
C TYR A 187 4.18 -14.84 7.94
N LEU A 188 3.09 -14.10 7.83
CA LEU A 188 2.28 -13.71 8.98
C LEU A 188 1.45 -14.91 9.49
N PRO A 189 0.93 -14.87 10.72
CA PRO A 189 0.00 -15.89 11.21
C PRO A 189 -1.23 -16.04 10.30
N GLY A 190 -1.58 -17.27 9.93
CA GLY A 190 -2.73 -17.58 9.08
C GLY A 190 -2.42 -18.52 7.91
N PRO A 191 -3.34 -18.64 6.94
CA PRO A 191 -3.15 -19.49 5.76
C PRO A 191 -1.98 -19.03 4.90
N ARG A 192 -0.97 -19.88 4.70
CA ARG A 192 0.28 -19.53 4.00
C ARG A 192 0.08 -18.94 2.60
N VAL A 193 -0.99 -19.33 1.91
CA VAL A 193 -1.33 -18.81 0.58
C VAL A 193 -1.66 -17.31 0.57
N MET A 194 -2.02 -16.74 1.74
CA MET A 194 -2.50 -15.36 1.87
C MET A 194 -1.57 -14.47 2.71
N THR A 195 -0.60 -15.05 3.40
CA THR A 195 0.09 -14.37 4.50
C THR A 195 1.56 -14.06 4.25
N PHE A 196 2.09 -14.42 3.06
CA PHE A 196 3.46 -14.05 2.74
C PHE A 196 3.54 -12.56 2.44
N THR A 197 4.38 -11.87 3.20
CA THR A 197 4.48 -10.40 3.20
C THR A 197 5.93 -9.99 2.97
N TYR A 198 6.11 -8.99 2.11
CA TYR A 198 7.36 -8.27 1.88
C TYR A 198 7.28 -6.90 2.53
N TRP A 199 8.41 -6.38 3.01
CA TRP A 199 8.54 -4.99 3.40
C TRP A 199 9.98 -4.50 3.17
N GLY A 200 10.13 -3.22 3.01
CA GLY A 200 11.43 -2.63 2.78
C GLY A 200 11.38 -1.22 2.26
N THR A 201 12.51 -0.83 1.69
CA THR A 201 12.72 0.46 1.04
C THR A 201 13.30 0.28 -0.34
N ALA A 202 12.94 1.20 -1.22
CA ALA A 202 13.50 1.29 -2.55
C ALA A 202 13.73 2.76 -2.93
N THR A 203 14.70 2.98 -3.81
CA THR A 203 15.02 4.28 -4.39
C THR A 203 14.90 4.20 -5.91
N ARG A 204 14.93 5.36 -6.58
CA ARG A 204 15.00 5.39 -8.05
C ARG A 204 16.35 4.81 -8.51
N ALA A 205 16.33 3.91 -9.53
CA ALA A 205 17.54 3.34 -10.12
C ALA A 205 18.22 4.32 -11.10
#